data_1d8ce7a5d11cd1a2b18ef84ee2159902
#
_entry.id   1d8ce7a5d11cd1a2b18ef84ee2159902
#
_cell.length_a   1.000
_cell.length_b   1.000
_cell.length_c   1.000
_cell.angle_alpha   90.00
_cell.angle_beta   90.00
_cell.angle_gamma   90.00
#
_symmetry.space_group_name_H-M   'P 1'
#
loop_
_entity.id
_entity.type
_entity.pdbx_description
1 polymer ?
#
loop_
_entity_poly.entity_id
_entity_poly.type
_entity_poly.pdbx_seq_one_letter_code
_entity_poly.pdbx_strand_id
1 'polypeptide(L)'
;MKNSEKYSISYFMPPVVTYDWAKKDHIEKPPIWCSVDLRDGNQALIEPMSLEEKLEFFQMLLDVGFKEIEVGFPAASETEYQFLRTLIEKNMIPDDVTIQVLTQAREHIIKKTFEAVKGAPHAVIHLYNSTSVAQREQVFKKTKEEVKRIAVEGAKLLKELAAETDGNFTFQYSPESFPGTEVDYALEVCNAVLDVWKPTKEKKVIINLPTTVENAMPHVFASQVEYMSKNLKDREHVILCLHPHNDRGCGVCDAELGILAGADRIEGTLFGNGERTGNVDIITVAMNMFSHGVDPGLEFSNMTQIAEKYERLTGMKVSQRQPYAGELVFTAFSGSHQDAIAKGMSFREEKNCEHWTVPYLLIDPKDVGREYDSDVIRINSQSGKGGVNYILKQSFGINLPEKMREEVGYLVKDASDKAHKELTPEWVYRIFEDHYVHTKDLFTITECHYKQEDGGILADATINYSDKHYVVTGTGNGRLDAVSNAIKQYFNISYELAFYEEHALTKGSSAKAVAYVGVICNGKSYWGVGIDADIIKASVEALTVAVNKIEEIIKRSQQFQDERIIEILNYIQTNYLSVTLDDLSEKFYLTKPYLSKYIKE
;
A
#
# COMPACT_ATOMS: atom_id res chain seq x y z
N MET A 1 -16.76 -27.64 3.33
CA MET A 1 -15.82 -28.38 2.45
C MET A 1 -15.88 -29.86 2.83
N LYS A 2 -16.31 -30.71 1.90
CA LYS A 2 -16.62 -32.14 2.15
C LYS A 2 -15.41 -33.09 2.19
N ASN A 3 -14.19 -32.65 1.88
CA ASN A 3 -13.05 -33.54 1.68
C ASN A 3 -11.96 -33.40 2.76
N SER A 4 -12.28 -32.83 3.91
CA SER A 4 -11.31 -32.67 5.01
C SER A 4 -10.86 -34.01 5.61
N GLU A 5 -11.68 -35.05 5.50
CA GLU A 5 -11.41 -36.39 6.06
C GLU A 5 -10.17 -37.09 5.45
N LYS A 6 -9.74 -36.67 4.25
CA LYS A 6 -8.51 -37.20 3.62
C LYS A 6 -7.22 -36.61 4.16
N TYR A 7 -7.31 -35.59 5.03
CA TYR A 7 -6.15 -34.92 5.61
C TYR A 7 -5.99 -35.30 7.07
N SER A 8 -4.75 -35.48 7.47
CA SER A 8 -4.35 -35.73 8.86
C SER A 8 -3.15 -34.89 9.22
N ILE A 9 -2.86 -34.80 10.52
CA ILE A 9 -1.64 -34.14 11.02
C ILE A 9 -0.43 -34.93 10.51
N SER A 10 0.48 -34.24 9.81
CA SER A 10 1.65 -34.82 9.13
C SER A 10 2.99 -34.28 9.69
N TYR A 11 2.95 -33.67 10.86
CA TYR A 11 4.13 -33.17 11.57
C TYR A 11 4.26 -33.87 12.95
N PHE A 12 5.43 -33.71 13.57
CA PHE A 12 5.73 -34.36 14.84
C PHE A 12 6.00 -33.34 15.95
N MET A 13 5.37 -33.52 17.09
CA MET A 13 5.76 -32.80 18.30
C MET A 13 7.12 -33.31 18.78
N PRO A 14 7.99 -32.45 19.33
CA PRO A 14 9.23 -32.91 19.95
C PRO A 14 8.93 -33.75 21.19
N PRO A 15 9.83 -34.71 21.52
CA PRO A 15 9.63 -35.59 22.68
C PRO A 15 9.49 -34.83 24.01
N VAL A 16 10.15 -33.67 24.12
CA VAL A 16 10.07 -32.79 25.31
C VAL A 16 9.82 -31.36 24.82
N VAL A 17 8.84 -30.69 25.41
CA VAL A 17 8.47 -29.30 25.11
C VAL A 17 8.68 -28.47 26.37
N THR A 18 9.41 -27.38 26.30
CA THR A 18 9.74 -26.52 27.45
C THR A 18 9.13 -25.12 27.34
N TYR A 19 8.79 -24.67 26.15
CA TYR A 19 8.20 -23.35 25.85
C TYR A 19 9.01 -22.16 26.40
N ASP A 20 10.35 -22.27 26.48
CA ASP A 20 11.20 -21.17 26.94
C ASP A 20 11.19 -20.01 25.96
N TRP A 21 11.05 -20.30 24.67
CA TRP A 21 10.86 -19.29 23.62
C TRP A 21 9.65 -18.39 23.88
N ALA A 22 8.55 -18.92 24.43
CA ALA A 22 7.33 -18.17 24.72
C ALA A 22 7.43 -17.23 25.93
N LYS A 23 8.54 -17.26 26.68
CA LYS A 23 8.83 -16.35 27.79
C LYS A 23 9.50 -15.06 27.33
N LYS A 24 10.01 -15.02 26.08
CA LYS A 24 10.63 -13.86 25.48
C LYS A 24 9.56 -13.03 24.78
N ASP A 25 9.60 -11.72 24.91
CA ASP A 25 8.58 -10.81 24.39
C ASP A 25 8.95 -10.22 23.02
N HIS A 26 10.24 -10.18 22.66
CA HIS A 26 10.74 -9.69 21.37
C HIS A 26 12.11 -10.31 21.02
N ILE A 27 12.55 -10.06 19.79
CA ILE A 27 13.88 -10.42 19.31
C ILE A 27 14.82 -9.28 19.69
N GLU A 28 15.87 -9.58 20.47
CA GLU A 28 16.79 -8.55 21.00
C GLU A 28 17.93 -8.20 20.05
N LYS A 29 18.25 -9.06 19.08
CA LYS A 29 19.34 -8.89 18.11
C LYS A 29 19.04 -9.58 16.80
N PRO A 30 19.53 -9.05 15.65
CA PRO A 30 19.31 -9.68 14.36
C PRO A 30 19.98 -11.04 14.27
N PRO A 31 19.40 -11.99 13.51
CA PRO A 31 20.08 -13.22 13.11
C PRO A 31 21.13 -12.94 12.04
N ILE A 32 21.92 -13.95 11.68
CA ILE A 32 22.68 -13.94 10.44
C ILE A 32 21.67 -14.10 9.29
N TRP A 33 21.71 -13.18 8.33
CA TRP A 33 20.83 -13.22 7.16
C TRP A 33 21.51 -13.91 5.99
N CYS A 34 20.84 -14.86 5.36
CA CYS A 34 21.25 -15.43 4.09
C CYS A 34 20.15 -15.27 3.05
N SER A 35 20.46 -14.56 1.96
CA SER A 35 19.55 -14.53 0.82
C SER A 35 19.67 -15.83 0.03
N VAL A 36 18.50 -16.43 -0.29
CA VAL A 36 18.39 -17.57 -1.22
C VAL A 36 17.68 -17.18 -2.53
N ASP A 37 17.57 -15.88 -2.81
CA ASP A 37 16.94 -15.35 -4.02
C ASP A 37 17.53 -15.92 -5.32
N LEU A 38 18.87 -16.01 -5.38
CA LEU A 38 19.60 -16.43 -6.58
C LEU A 38 19.60 -17.97 -6.80
N ARG A 39 19.16 -18.74 -5.80
CA ARG A 39 18.99 -20.18 -5.91
C ARG A 39 17.51 -20.55 -5.84
N ASP A 40 16.89 -20.54 -4.66
CA ASP A 40 15.52 -21.01 -4.43
C ASP A 40 14.49 -20.06 -5.05
N GLY A 41 14.73 -18.75 -4.93
CA GLY A 41 13.94 -17.74 -5.60
C GLY A 41 13.99 -17.85 -7.13
N ASN A 42 15.22 -17.93 -7.68
CA ASN A 42 15.42 -18.04 -9.13
C ASN A 42 14.86 -19.35 -9.71
N GLN A 43 15.01 -20.45 -8.97
CA GLN A 43 14.50 -21.77 -9.37
C GLN A 43 12.97 -21.76 -9.56
N ALA A 44 12.27 -20.94 -8.80
CA ALA A 44 10.81 -20.82 -8.81
C ALA A 44 10.25 -19.86 -9.88
N LEU A 45 11.09 -19.13 -10.60
CA LEU A 45 10.68 -18.23 -11.66
C LEU A 45 10.20 -19.00 -12.89
N ILE A 46 9.17 -18.50 -13.57
CA ILE A 46 8.70 -19.05 -14.85
C ILE A 46 9.82 -18.96 -15.89
N GLU A 47 10.50 -17.83 -15.94
CA GLU A 47 11.71 -17.58 -16.73
C GLU A 47 12.85 -17.30 -15.75
N PRO A 48 13.76 -18.28 -15.49
CA PRO A 48 14.91 -18.06 -14.65
C PRO A 48 15.80 -16.93 -15.18
N MET A 49 16.39 -16.17 -14.26
CA MET A 49 17.27 -15.05 -14.62
C MET A 49 18.46 -15.48 -15.48
N SER A 50 18.80 -14.67 -16.47
CA SER A 50 20.04 -14.75 -17.24
C SER A 50 21.27 -14.50 -16.38
N LEU A 51 22.45 -14.76 -16.93
CA LEU A 51 23.71 -14.48 -16.23
C LEU A 51 23.82 -12.99 -15.84
N GLU A 52 23.48 -12.08 -16.74
CA GLU A 52 23.55 -10.64 -16.51
C GLU A 52 22.57 -10.21 -15.42
N GLU A 53 21.35 -10.71 -15.44
CA GLU A 53 20.32 -10.42 -14.43
C GLU A 53 20.73 -10.96 -13.06
N LYS A 54 21.32 -12.16 -12.99
CA LYS A 54 21.85 -12.71 -11.74
C LYS A 54 23.00 -11.86 -11.17
N LEU A 55 23.89 -11.37 -12.01
CA LEU A 55 24.98 -10.48 -11.58
C LEU A 55 24.43 -9.15 -11.04
N GLU A 56 23.43 -8.59 -11.69
CA GLU A 56 22.76 -7.37 -11.22
C GLU A 56 21.99 -7.59 -9.91
N PHE A 57 21.33 -8.74 -9.77
CA PHE A 57 20.62 -9.11 -8.54
C PHE A 57 21.61 -9.35 -7.38
N PHE A 58 22.73 -10.00 -7.66
CA PHE A 58 23.81 -10.19 -6.67
C PHE A 58 24.31 -8.84 -6.14
N GLN A 59 24.54 -7.85 -7.01
CA GLN A 59 24.93 -6.51 -6.59
C GLN A 59 23.85 -5.85 -5.73
N MET A 60 22.57 -6.01 -6.07
CA MET A 60 21.47 -5.49 -5.25
C MET A 60 21.46 -6.09 -3.84
N LEU A 61 21.74 -7.38 -3.70
CA LEU A 61 21.83 -8.03 -2.39
C LEU A 61 23.01 -7.49 -1.56
N LEU A 62 24.15 -7.19 -2.22
CA LEU A 62 25.29 -6.53 -1.57
C LEU A 62 24.93 -5.12 -1.11
N ASP A 63 24.20 -4.35 -1.93
CA ASP A 63 23.78 -2.99 -1.62
C ASP A 63 22.77 -2.98 -0.43
N VAL A 64 21.92 -3.99 -0.33
CA VAL A 64 21.04 -4.21 0.83
C VAL A 64 21.81 -4.59 2.10
N GLY A 65 23.03 -5.11 1.95
CA GLY A 65 23.91 -5.44 3.07
C GLY A 65 24.01 -6.92 3.43
N PHE A 66 23.51 -7.82 2.61
CA PHE A 66 23.66 -9.25 2.85
C PHE A 66 25.14 -9.66 2.89
N LYS A 67 25.51 -10.44 3.92
CA LYS A 67 26.85 -11.00 4.11
C LYS A 67 26.93 -12.48 3.78
N GLU A 68 25.77 -13.14 3.64
CA GLU A 68 25.68 -14.51 3.15
C GLU A 68 24.62 -14.59 2.05
N ILE A 69 25.01 -15.19 0.90
CA ILE A 69 24.18 -15.26 -0.30
C ILE A 69 24.30 -16.64 -0.93
N GLU A 70 23.19 -17.39 -1.03
CA GLU A 70 23.13 -18.65 -1.77
C GLU A 70 23.01 -18.36 -3.26
N VAL A 71 24.11 -18.52 -3.98
CA VAL A 71 24.27 -18.09 -5.36
C VAL A 71 23.76 -19.10 -6.40
N GLY A 72 23.53 -20.35 -6.01
CA GLY A 72 22.98 -21.33 -6.92
C GLY A 72 23.27 -22.78 -6.57
N PHE A 73 22.96 -23.64 -7.55
CA PHE A 73 23.25 -25.05 -7.55
C PHE A 73 24.14 -25.38 -8.77
N PRO A 74 25.47 -25.21 -8.65
CA PRO A 74 26.38 -25.21 -9.80
C PRO A 74 26.44 -26.53 -10.55
N ALA A 75 26.01 -27.63 -9.94
CA ALA A 75 25.95 -28.92 -10.60
C ALA A 75 24.62 -29.14 -11.37
N ALA A 76 23.64 -28.24 -11.26
CA ALA A 76 22.33 -28.39 -11.88
C ALA A 76 22.30 -27.95 -13.35
N SER A 77 23.02 -26.87 -13.71
CA SER A 77 23.04 -26.33 -15.07
C SER A 77 24.31 -25.56 -15.38
N GLU A 78 24.57 -25.36 -16.67
CA GLU A 78 25.70 -24.56 -17.15
C GLU A 78 25.59 -23.09 -16.73
N THR A 79 24.38 -22.51 -16.75
CA THR A 79 24.16 -21.12 -16.32
C THR A 79 24.53 -20.94 -14.84
N GLU A 80 24.14 -21.87 -13.96
CA GLU A 80 24.48 -21.86 -12.54
C GLU A 80 26.00 -21.95 -12.32
N TYR A 81 26.67 -22.84 -13.09
CA TYR A 81 28.10 -22.99 -13.07
C TYR A 81 28.81 -21.72 -13.54
N GLN A 82 28.45 -21.16 -14.68
CA GLN A 82 29.04 -19.95 -15.26
C GLN A 82 28.82 -18.72 -14.38
N PHE A 83 27.67 -18.58 -13.76
CA PHE A 83 27.41 -17.50 -12.82
C PHE A 83 28.40 -17.52 -11.64
N LEU A 84 28.49 -18.66 -10.97
CA LEU A 84 29.45 -18.84 -9.86
C LEU A 84 30.89 -18.59 -10.29
N ARG A 85 31.30 -19.15 -11.41
CA ARG A 85 32.68 -18.93 -11.94
C ARG A 85 32.92 -17.46 -12.26
N THR A 86 31.94 -16.77 -12.82
CA THR A 86 32.04 -15.34 -13.12
C THR A 86 32.24 -14.51 -11.85
N LEU A 87 31.51 -14.79 -10.77
CA LEU A 87 31.65 -14.10 -9.49
C LEU A 87 33.08 -14.27 -8.94
N ILE A 88 33.65 -15.50 -9.03
CA ILE A 88 34.98 -15.82 -8.50
C ILE A 88 36.06 -15.21 -9.40
N GLU A 89 36.03 -15.47 -10.70
CA GLU A 89 37.09 -15.09 -11.65
C GLU A 89 37.17 -13.59 -11.88
N LYS A 90 36.07 -12.86 -11.75
CA LYS A 90 36.04 -11.40 -11.84
C LYS A 90 36.20 -10.70 -10.49
N ASN A 91 36.49 -11.45 -9.39
CA ASN A 91 36.62 -10.92 -8.04
C ASN A 91 35.42 -10.05 -7.61
N MET A 92 34.21 -10.53 -7.88
CA MET A 92 32.98 -9.79 -7.56
C MET A 92 32.46 -10.06 -6.13
N ILE A 93 33.07 -10.99 -5.41
CA ILE A 93 32.69 -11.36 -4.04
C ILE A 93 33.56 -10.52 -3.07
N PRO A 94 32.97 -9.61 -2.28
CA PRO A 94 33.67 -8.85 -1.26
C PRO A 94 34.30 -9.78 -0.19
N ASP A 95 35.40 -9.36 0.44
CA ASP A 95 36.12 -10.13 1.45
C ASP A 95 35.29 -10.47 2.70
N ASP A 96 34.27 -9.67 2.99
CA ASP A 96 33.34 -9.84 4.12
C ASP A 96 32.04 -10.56 3.75
N VAL A 97 31.94 -11.09 2.52
CA VAL A 97 30.78 -11.81 2.01
C VAL A 97 31.10 -13.28 1.80
N THR A 98 30.23 -14.14 2.29
CA THR A 98 30.31 -15.59 2.09
C THR A 98 29.25 -16.02 1.08
N ILE A 99 29.67 -16.68 0.02
CA ILE A 99 28.73 -17.32 -0.92
C ILE A 99 28.32 -18.70 -0.41
N GLN A 100 27.09 -19.11 -0.70
CA GLN A 100 26.63 -20.47 -0.42
C GLN A 100 26.24 -21.16 -1.72
N VAL A 101 26.52 -22.46 -1.81
CA VAL A 101 26.15 -23.30 -2.97
C VAL A 101 25.51 -24.59 -2.50
N LEU A 102 24.39 -24.96 -3.15
CA LEU A 102 23.63 -26.17 -2.85
C LEU A 102 24.30 -27.39 -3.50
N THR A 103 24.30 -28.51 -2.79
CA THR A 103 24.73 -29.82 -3.32
C THR A 103 23.90 -30.95 -2.73
N GLN A 104 23.48 -31.91 -3.55
CA GLN A 104 22.86 -33.14 -3.09
C GLN A 104 23.90 -34.12 -2.54
N ALA A 105 23.50 -34.99 -1.60
CA ALA A 105 24.34 -36.07 -1.08
C ALA A 105 24.57 -37.19 -2.12
N ARG A 106 25.16 -36.84 -3.25
CA ARG A 106 25.56 -37.74 -4.36
C ARG A 106 26.97 -37.40 -4.81
N GLU A 107 27.85 -38.40 -4.91
CA GLU A 107 29.27 -38.23 -5.16
C GLU A 107 29.59 -37.33 -6.35
N HIS A 108 28.99 -37.60 -7.53
CA HIS A 108 29.27 -36.82 -8.75
C HIS A 108 28.80 -35.36 -8.64
N ILE A 109 27.70 -35.10 -7.93
CA ILE A 109 27.17 -33.75 -7.69
C ILE A 109 28.11 -32.98 -6.75
N ILE A 110 28.54 -33.61 -5.65
CA ILE A 110 29.47 -33.00 -4.69
C ILE A 110 30.81 -32.66 -5.37
N LYS A 111 31.39 -33.60 -6.18
CA LYS A 111 32.61 -33.35 -6.92
C LYS A 111 32.50 -32.15 -7.88
N LYS A 112 31.39 -32.06 -8.62
CA LYS A 112 31.13 -30.92 -9.52
C LYS A 112 30.98 -29.60 -8.76
N THR A 113 30.39 -29.63 -7.57
CA THR A 113 30.28 -28.46 -6.69
C THR A 113 31.67 -27.95 -6.26
N PHE A 114 32.56 -28.83 -5.82
CA PHE A 114 33.94 -28.43 -5.44
C PHE A 114 34.76 -27.92 -6.62
N GLU A 115 34.58 -28.49 -7.83
CA GLU A 115 35.14 -27.93 -9.06
C GLU A 115 34.72 -26.49 -9.29
N ALA A 116 33.43 -26.22 -9.10
CA ALA A 116 32.82 -24.90 -9.34
C ALA A 116 33.24 -23.83 -8.32
N VAL A 117 33.40 -24.17 -7.03
CA VAL A 117 33.78 -23.22 -5.97
C VAL A 117 35.28 -22.98 -5.82
N LYS A 118 36.08 -23.65 -6.59
CA LYS A 118 37.55 -23.51 -6.50
C LYS A 118 37.99 -22.06 -6.67
N GLY A 119 38.74 -21.55 -5.69
CA GLY A 119 39.21 -20.16 -5.66
C GLY A 119 38.23 -19.15 -5.06
N ALA A 120 37.09 -19.57 -4.53
CA ALA A 120 36.22 -18.70 -3.78
C ALA A 120 36.88 -18.27 -2.45
N PRO A 121 36.79 -16.97 -2.05
CA PRO A 121 37.39 -16.50 -0.81
C PRO A 121 36.76 -17.15 0.42
N HIS A 122 35.44 -17.24 0.48
CA HIS A 122 34.64 -17.91 1.52
C HIS A 122 33.43 -18.56 0.89
N ALA A 123 33.22 -19.87 1.12
CA ALA A 123 32.09 -20.60 0.59
C ALA A 123 31.45 -21.56 1.60
N VAL A 124 30.14 -21.52 1.72
CA VAL A 124 29.35 -22.54 2.40
C VAL A 124 28.96 -23.62 1.38
N ILE A 125 29.33 -24.86 1.67
CA ILE A 125 28.88 -26.01 0.89
C ILE A 125 27.67 -26.61 1.59
N HIS A 126 26.50 -26.40 0.99
CA HIS A 126 25.18 -26.76 1.56
C HIS A 126 24.74 -28.15 1.09
N LEU A 127 24.99 -29.14 1.94
CA LEU A 127 24.61 -30.54 1.72
C LEU A 127 23.17 -30.78 2.19
N TYR A 128 22.37 -31.48 1.40
CA TYR A 128 21.03 -31.89 1.82
C TYR A 128 20.65 -33.30 1.34
N ASN A 129 19.77 -33.92 2.09
CA ASN A 129 18.95 -35.03 1.67
C ASN A 129 17.65 -35.07 2.48
N SER A 130 16.57 -35.56 1.87
CA SER A 130 15.27 -35.64 2.54
C SER A 130 15.24 -36.72 3.60
N THR A 131 14.59 -36.41 4.74
CA THR A 131 14.52 -37.28 5.92
C THR A 131 13.10 -37.63 6.36
N SER A 132 12.08 -36.96 5.79
CA SER A 132 10.67 -37.15 6.19
C SER A 132 10.15 -38.55 5.95
N VAL A 133 9.10 -38.93 6.70
CA VAL A 133 8.40 -40.22 6.54
C VAL A 133 7.94 -40.40 5.09
N ALA A 134 7.27 -39.41 4.50
CA ALA A 134 6.77 -39.48 3.14
C ALA A 134 7.91 -39.75 2.11
N GLN A 135 9.04 -39.06 2.25
CA GLN A 135 10.18 -39.23 1.36
C GLN A 135 10.83 -40.61 1.53
N ARG A 136 11.01 -41.05 2.78
CA ARG A 136 11.59 -42.38 3.07
C ARG A 136 10.74 -43.50 2.49
N GLU A 137 9.43 -43.48 2.71
CA GLU A 137 8.52 -44.57 2.35
C GLU A 137 8.08 -44.54 0.89
N GLN A 138 7.76 -43.38 0.34
CA GLN A 138 7.14 -43.26 -0.98
C GLN A 138 8.16 -43.07 -2.09
N VAL A 139 9.24 -42.28 -1.84
CA VAL A 139 10.19 -41.88 -2.86
C VAL A 139 11.45 -42.75 -2.81
N PHE A 140 12.15 -42.78 -1.69
CA PHE A 140 13.42 -43.52 -1.58
C PHE A 140 13.20 -45.00 -1.32
N LYS A 141 12.11 -45.37 -0.66
CA LYS A 141 11.84 -46.73 -0.20
C LYS A 141 13.02 -47.26 0.64
N LYS A 142 13.47 -46.44 1.61
CA LYS A 142 14.63 -46.69 2.46
C LYS A 142 14.27 -46.57 3.93
N THR A 143 15.00 -47.34 4.74
CA THR A 143 14.94 -47.28 6.21
C THR A 143 15.59 -46.01 6.74
N LYS A 144 15.33 -45.66 8.00
CA LYS A 144 15.97 -44.54 8.71
C LYS A 144 17.52 -44.67 8.67
N GLU A 145 18.04 -45.85 8.90
CA GLU A 145 19.51 -46.10 8.89
C GLU A 145 20.12 -45.90 7.50
N GLU A 146 19.43 -46.30 6.45
CA GLU A 146 19.92 -46.09 5.08
C GLU A 146 19.90 -44.61 4.69
N VAL A 147 18.87 -43.85 5.11
CA VAL A 147 18.79 -42.38 4.85
C VAL A 147 19.82 -41.62 5.67
N LYS A 148 20.04 -41.98 6.95
CA LYS A 148 21.11 -41.43 7.80
C LYS A 148 22.48 -41.69 7.17
N ARG A 149 22.71 -42.88 6.63
CA ARG A 149 23.99 -43.24 5.96
C ARG A 149 24.24 -42.33 4.76
N ILE A 150 23.22 -41.96 3.96
CA ILE A 150 23.40 -41.00 2.84
C ILE A 150 23.95 -39.67 3.33
N ALA A 151 23.39 -39.13 4.42
CA ALA A 151 23.87 -37.89 5.02
C ALA A 151 25.35 -38.00 5.51
N VAL A 152 25.67 -39.08 6.23
CA VAL A 152 27.00 -39.32 6.79
C VAL A 152 28.04 -39.50 5.67
N GLU A 153 27.75 -40.27 4.63
CA GLU A 153 28.66 -40.48 3.49
C GLU A 153 28.88 -39.18 2.71
N GLY A 154 27.80 -38.40 2.47
CA GLY A 154 27.89 -37.06 1.90
C GLY A 154 28.80 -36.13 2.75
N ALA A 155 28.59 -36.12 4.07
CA ALA A 155 29.38 -35.30 4.98
C ALA A 155 30.87 -35.68 4.99
N LYS A 156 31.19 -36.97 4.92
CA LYS A 156 32.58 -37.46 4.78
C LYS A 156 33.22 -36.98 3.49
N LEU A 157 32.52 -37.13 2.38
CA LEU A 157 33.01 -36.70 1.06
C LEU A 157 33.26 -35.20 1.01
N LEU A 158 32.36 -34.37 1.59
CA LEU A 158 32.59 -32.92 1.70
C LEU A 158 33.89 -32.63 2.43
N LYS A 159 34.12 -33.29 3.56
CA LYS A 159 35.32 -33.11 4.37
C LYS A 159 36.62 -33.51 3.63
N GLU A 160 36.58 -34.62 2.90
CA GLU A 160 37.68 -35.10 2.07
C GLU A 160 38.03 -34.11 0.96
N LEU A 161 37.05 -33.74 0.15
CA LEU A 161 37.24 -32.82 -0.98
C LEU A 161 37.65 -31.41 -0.53
N ALA A 162 37.11 -30.92 0.59
CA ALA A 162 37.54 -29.64 1.15
C ALA A 162 39.00 -29.63 1.61
N ALA A 163 39.55 -30.78 2.02
CA ALA A 163 40.96 -30.90 2.37
C ALA A 163 41.89 -30.93 1.12
N GLU A 164 41.35 -31.31 -0.03
CA GLU A 164 42.05 -31.40 -1.30
C GLU A 164 41.89 -30.16 -2.19
N THR A 165 40.89 -29.31 -1.88
CA THR A 165 40.55 -28.12 -2.68
C THR A 165 41.07 -26.87 -1.98
N ASP A 166 41.74 -26.00 -2.71
CA ASP A 166 42.18 -24.70 -2.21
C ASP A 166 40.94 -23.77 -2.02
N GLY A 167 40.78 -23.24 -0.81
CA GLY A 167 39.68 -22.39 -0.44
C GLY A 167 39.35 -22.43 1.05
N ASN A 168 38.46 -21.53 1.48
CA ASN A 168 37.92 -21.50 2.84
C ASN A 168 36.45 -21.95 2.83
N PHE A 169 36.22 -23.18 3.33
CA PHE A 169 34.91 -23.83 3.27
C PHE A 169 34.28 -23.98 4.64
N THR A 170 32.99 -23.57 4.74
CA THR A 170 32.07 -23.91 5.84
C THR A 170 31.07 -24.94 5.33
N PHE A 171 30.64 -25.85 6.20
CA PHE A 171 29.67 -26.88 5.82
C PHE A 171 28.32 -26.59 6.41
N GLN A 172 27.27 -26.77 5.59
CA GLN A 172 25.88 -26.74 6.01
C GLN A 172 25.21 -28.08 5.71
N TYR A 173 24.39 -28.57 6.63
CA TYR A 173 23.57 -29.76 6.42
C TYR A 173 22.09 -29.43 6.66
N SER A 174 21.22 -29.87 5.73
CA SER A 174 19.76 -29.79 5.84
C SER A 174 19.11 -31.16 5.83
N PRO A 175 18.42 -31.60 6.91
CA PRO A 175 17.46 -32.69 6.87
C PRO A 175 16.17 -32.20 6.18
N GLU A 176 16.14 -32.26 4.86
CA GLU A 176 15.05 -31.71 4.05
C GLU A 176 13.69 -32.29 4.47
N SER A 177 12.63 -31.48 4.41
CA SER A 177 11.28 -31.77 4.93
C SER A 177 11.28 -32.03 6.46
N PHE A 178 12.01 -31.18 7.21
CA PHE A 178 12.19 -31.32 8.65
C PHE A 178 10.87 -31.44 9.44
N PRO A 179 9.79 -30.65 9.24
CA PRO A 179 8.56 -30.81 10.03
C PRO A 179 7.86 -32.15 9.83
N GLY A 180 8.03 -32.79 8.68
CA GLY A 180 7.52 -34.13 8.37
C GLY A 180 8.48 -35.27 8.78
N THR A 181 9.55 -34.95 9.50
CA THR A 181 10.52 -35.89 10.05
C THR A 181 10.31 -36.01 11.56
N GLU A 182 10.40 -37.18 12.13
CA GLU A 182 10.40 -37.37 13.58
C GLU A 182 11.58 -36.58 14.17
N VAL A 183 11.31 -35.73 15.17
CA VAL A 183 12.30 -34.73 15.64
C VAL A 183 13.53 -35.38 16.27
N ASP A 184 13.33 -36.50 17.01
CA ASP A 184 14.42 -37.31 17.56
C ASP A 184 15.29 -37.95 16.46
N TYR A 185 14.67 -38.40 15.37
CA TYR A 185 15.39 -38.93 14.22
C TYR A 185 16.14 -37.83 13.46
N ALA A 186 15.54 -36.65 13.26
CA ALA A 186 16.24 -35.51 12.68
C ALA A 186 17.48 -35.12 13.52
N LEU A 187 17.33 -35.09 14.85
CA LEU A 187 18.43 -34.86 15.77
C LEU A 187 19.53 -35.94 15.64
N GLU A 188 19.16 -37.20 15.54
CA GLU A 188 20.08 -38.31 15.35
C GLU A 188 20.90 -38.15 14.06
N VAL A 189 20.24 -37.83 12.95
CA VAL A 189 20.92 -37.61 11.66
C VAL A 189 21.85 -36.40 11.72
N CYS A 190 21.41 -35.27 12.26
CA CYS A 190 22.24 -34.07 12.41
C CYS A 190 23.47 -34.34 13.28
N ASN A 191 23.29 -35.02 14.43
CA ASN A 191 24.40 -35.38 15.31
C ASN A 191 25.37 -36.35 14.66
N ALA A 192 24.90 -37.28 13.81
CA ALA A 192 25.79 -38.18 13.04
C ALA A 192 26.62 -37.42 11.99
N VAL A 193 26.07 -36.36 11.38
CA VAL A 193 26.82 -35.45 10.51
C VAL A 193 27.85 -34.63 11.30
N LEU A 194 27.46 -34.09 12.47
CA LEU A 194 28.36 -33.36 13.36
C LEU A 194 29.53 -34.23 13.84
N ASP A 195 29.29 -35.52 14.12
CA ASP A 195 30.35 -36.47 14.47
C ASP A 195 31.42 -36.67 13.36
N VAL A 196 31.04 -36.47 12.10
CA VAL A 196 31.98 -36.45 10.94
C VAL A 196 32.76 -35.16 10.89
N TRP A 197 32.06 -34.04 10.97
CA TRP A 197 32.64 -32.70 10.76
C TRP A 197 33.45 -32.22 11.97
N LYS A 198 33.00 -32.52 13.18
CA LYS A 198 33.64 -32.16 14.46
C LYS A 198 33.89 -30.64 14.53
N PRO A 199 32.81 -29.84 14.59
CA PRO A 199 32.95 -28.39 14.63
C PRO A 199 33.72 -27.91 15.85
N THR A 200 34.41 -26.76 15.69
CA THR A 200 35.16 -26.09 16.75
C THR A 200 34.77 -24.62 16.79
N LYS A 201 35.26 -23.90 17.80
CA LYS A 201 35.03 -22.45 17.91
C LYS A 201 35.51 -21.69 16.65
N GLU A 202 36.66 -22.11 16.12
CA GLU A 202 37.31 -21.48 14.95
C GLU A 202 36.71 -21.97 13.63
N LYS A 203 36.10 -23.16 13.63
CA LYS A 203 35.50 -23.77 12.44
C LYS A 203 34.11 -24.28 12.74
N LYS A 204 33.18 -23.32 12.79
CA LYS A 204 31.76 -23.62 12.99
C LYS A 204 31.16 -24.27 11.76
N VAL A 205 30.05 -24.98 11.96
CA VAL A 205 29.21 -25.55 10.89
C VAL A 205 27.78 -25.09 11.04
N ILE A 206 26.97 -25.26 10.02
CA ILE A 206 25.59 -24.86 9.99
C ILE A 206 24.70 -26.11 9.94
N ILE A 207 23.74 -26.20 10.84
CA ILE A 207 22.60 -27.13 10.75
C ILE A 207 21.38 -26.30 10.41
N ASN A 208 20.78 -26.59 9.27
CA ASN A 208 19.62 -25.85 8.75
C ASN A 208 18.36 -26.72 8.87
N LEU A 209 17.28 -26.16 9.37
CA LEU A 209 15.99 -26.83 9.57
C LEU A 209 14.96 -26.25 8.56
N PRO A 210 14.84 -26.84 7.35
CA PRO A 210 13.93 -26.30 6.35
C PRO A 210 12.50 -26.76 6.59
N THR A 211 11.55 -25.81 6.64
CA THR A 211 10.13 -26.14 6.47
C THR A 211 9.83 -26.27 4.98
N THR A 212 10.39 -27.29 4.33
CA THR A 212 10.28 -27.55 2.89
C THR A 212 8.83 -27.50 2.43
N VAL A 213 7.91 -27.98 3.25
CA VAL A 213 6.47 -27.66 3.22
C VAL A 213 6.07 -27.24 4.62
N GLU A 214 5.54 -26.04 4.74
CA GLU A 214 5.02 -25.52 6.01
C GLU A 214 3.70 -26.25 6.35
N ASN A 215 3.79 -27.31 7.12
CA ASN A 215 2.64 -28.17 7.48
C ASN A 215 2.26 -28.10 8.95
N ALA A 216 3.11 -27.52 9.80
CA ALA A 216 2.85 -27.36 11.24
C ALA A 216 2.34 -25.95 11.58
N MET A 217 1.76 -25.80 12.76
CA MET A 217 1.51 -24.46 13.32
C MET A 217 2.83 -23.85 13.83
N PRO A 218 3.02 -22.52 13.76
CA PRO A 218 4.29 -21.87 14.12
C PRO A 218 4.81 -22.20 15.53
N HIS A 219 3.94 -22.31 16.52
CA HIS A 219 4.34 -22.68 17.88
C HIS A 219 4.86 -24.13 17.99
N VAL A 220 4.41 -25.04 17.10
CA VAL A 220 4.93 -26.40 17.02
C VAL A 220 6.33 -26.36 16.43
N PHE A 221 6.51 -25.63 15.32
CA PHE A 221 7.81 -25.43 14.69
C PHE A 221 8.81 -24.80 15.66
N ALA A 222 8.42 -23.73 16.37
CA ALA A 222 9.26 -23.12 17.41
C ALA A 222 9.68 -24.14 18.48
N SER A 223 8.77 -25.01 18.92
CA SER A 223 9.08 -26.07 19.90
C SER A 223 10.04 -27.13 19.32
N GLN A 224 9.92 -27.45 18.02
CA GLN A 224 10.86 -28.34 17.33
C GLN A 224 12.26 -27.69 17.26
N VAL A 225 12.35 -26.39 16.90
CA VAL A 225 13.60 -25.62 16.88
C VAL A 225 14.25 -25.57 18.26
N GLU A 226 13.46 -25.29 19.31
CA GLU A 226 13.96 -25.26 20.69
C GLU A 226 14.53 -26.62 21.11
N TYR A 227 13.83 -27.70 20.78
CA TYR A 227 14.30 -29.05 21.06
C TYR A 227 15.64 -29.35 20.35
N MET A 228 15.75 -29.02 19.06
CA MET A 228 17.00 -29.17 18.30
C MET A 228 18.10 -28.31 18.91
N SER A 229 17.83 -27.03 19.20
CA SER A 229 18.80 -26.11 19.79
C SER A 229 19.36 -26.61 21.13
N LYS A 230 18.53 -27.25 21.96
CA LYS A 230 18.94 -27.77 23.27
C LYS A 230 19.69 -29.10 23.20
N ASN A 231 19.54 -29.90 22.14
CA ASN A 231 20.02 -31.28 22.10
C ASN A 231 21.07 -31.56 21.00
N LEU A 232 21.33 -30.60 20.09
CA LEU A 232 22.45 -30.72 19.14
C LEU A 232 23.76 -30.80 19.88
N LYS A 233 24.64 -31.74 19.47
CA LYS A 233 26.01 -31.86 19.97
C LYS A 233 26.82 -30.59 19.62
N ASP A 234 27.69 -30.20 20.51
CA ASP A 234 28.61 -29.07 20.33
C ASP A 234 27.87 -27.79 19.87
N ARG A 235 26.68 -27.55 20.46
CA ARG A 235 25.74 -26.47 20.06
C ARG A 235 26.41 -25.10 19.94
N GLU A 236 27.36 -24.78 20.78
CA GLU A 236 28.15 -23.54 20.77
C GLU A 236 29.04 -23.40 19.53
N HIS A 237 29.30 -24.48 18.81
CA HIS A 237 30.07 -24.53 17.57
C HIS A 237 29.18 -24.75 16.34
N VAL A 238 27.87 -24.80 16.54
CA VAL A 238 26.86 -24.98 15.50
C VAL A 238 26.06 -23.68 15.33
N ILE A 239 25.98 -23.20 14.10
CA ILE A 239 25.03 -22.16 13.70
C ILE A 239 23.70 -22.86 13.34
N LEU A 240 22.68 -22.64 14.14
CA LEU A 240 21.34 -23.19 13.87
C LEU A 240 20.60 -22.26 12.92
N CYS A 241 20.33 -22.74 11.72
CA CYS A 241 19.68 -22.02 10.66
C CYS A 241 18.24 -22.48 10.45
N LEU A 242 17.38 -21.58 10.02
CA LEU A 242 16.03 -21.90 9.57
C LEU A 242 15.85 -21.46 8.12
N HIS A 243 15.06 -22.26 7.37
CA HIS A 243 14.68 -21.98 5.99
C HIS A 243 13.17 -22.19 5.83
N PRO A 244 12.37 -21.21 6.29
CA PRO A 244 10.92 -21.35 6.24
C PRO A 244 10.35 -21.10 4.83
N HIS A 245 9.43 -21.99 4.39
CA HIS A 245 8.48 -21.72 3.31
C HIS A 245 7.17 -21.16 3.90
N ASN A 246 6.24 -20.77 3.02
CA ASN A 246 5.05 -20.00 3.39
C ASN A 246 3.72 -20.68 2.97
N ASP A 247 3.70 -22.03 2.95
CA ASP A 247 2.54 -22.81 2.45
C ASP A 247 1.24 -22.54 3.22
N ARG A 248 1.34 -22.16 4.49
CA ARG A 248 0.21 -21.81 5.36
C ARG A 248 0.06 -20.29 5.58
N GLY A 249 0.93 -19.48 4.96
CA GLY A 249 1.00 -18.04 5.19
C GLY A 249 1.62 -17.64 6.53
N CYS A 250 2.45 -18.51 7.14
CA CYS A 250 3.04 -18.28 8.46
C CYS A 250 4.57 -18.25 8.45
N GLY A 251 5.22 -18.20 7.28
CA GLY A 251 6.68 -18.25 7.15
C GLY A 251 7.40 -17.17 7.98
N VAL A 252 6.87 -15.95 8.03
CA VAL A 252 7.39 -14.87 8.88
C VAL A 252 7.28 -15.25 10.36
N CYS A 253 6.14 -15.77 10.79
CA CYS A 253 5.93 -16.20 12.17
C CYS A 253 6.84 -17.39 12.55
N ASP A 254 7.06 -18.33 11.63
CA ASP A 254 8.00 -19.45 11.83
C ASP A 254 9.43 -18.93 12.04
N ALA A 255 9.86 -17.92 11.28
CA ALA A 255 11.18 -17.30 11.45
C ALA A 255 11.28 -16.56 12.79
N GLU A 256 10.33 -15.70 13.14
CA GLU A 256 10.35 -14.93 14.39
C GLU A 256 10.35 -15.83 15.63
N LEU A 257 9.41 -16.77 15.71
CA LEU A 257 9.33 -17.70 16.84
C LEU A 257 10.53 -18.66 16.87
N GLY A 258 11.06 -19.04 15.70
CA GLY A 258 12.26 -19.84 15.60
C GLY A 258 13.52 -19.13 16.11
N ILE A 259 13.67 -17.83 15.88
CA ILE A 259 14.73 -17.01 16.48
C ILE A 259 14.59 -16.98 18.01
N LEU A 260 13.39 -16.75 18.51
CA LEU A 260 13.12 -16.81 19.97
C LEU A 260 13.43 -18.20 20.54
N ALA A 261 13.23 -19.26 19.76
CA ALA A 261 13.51 -20.64 20.12
C ALA A 261 15.02 -21.03 20.05
N GLY A 262 15.86 -20.12 19.61
CA GLY A 262 17.32 -20.28 19.65
C GLY A 262 17.99 -20.50 18.30
N ALA A 263 17.35 -20.17 17.18
CA ALA A 263 17.99 -20.09 15.88
C ALA A 263 18.95 -18.89 15.83
N ASP A 264 20.06 -19.05 15.11
CA ASP A 264 21.10 -18.04 14.94
C ASP A 264 21.05 -17.38 13.56
N ARG A 265 20.43 -18.04 12.56
CA ARG A 265 20.50 -17.67 11.15
C ARG A 265 19.17 -17.95 10.45
N ILE A 266 18.82 -17.10 9.49
CA ILE A 266 17.63 -17.25 8.66
C ILE A 266 18.01 -17.22 7.18
N GLU A 267 17.54 -18.20 6.42
CA GLU A 267 17.50 -18.21 4.97
C GLU A 267 16.13 -17.78 4.46
N GLY A 268 16.07 -16.89 3.49
CA GLY A 268 14.83 -16.44 2.87
C GLY A 268 15.11 -15.59 1.64
N THR A 269 14.06 -14.95 1.13
CA THR A 269 14.12 -14.14 -0.09
C THR A 269 13.53 -12.76 0.13
N LEU A 270 13.90 -11.83 -0.74
CA LEU A 270 13.23 -10.54 -0.82
C LEU A 270 11.77 -10.77 -1.30
N PHE A 271 10.83 -10.16 -0.61
CA PHE A 271 9.39 -10.26 -0.88
C PHE A 271 8.81 -11.70 -0.84
N GLY A 272 9.56 -12.66 -0.33
CA GLY A 272 9.07 -14.00 -0.11
C GLY A 272 8.94 -14.88 -1.36
N ASN A 273 9.66 -14.58 -2.44
CA ASN A 273 9.66 -15.41 -3.65
C ASN A 273 10.22 -16.82 -3.38
N GLY A 274 9.71 -17.81 -4.07
CA GLY A 274 10.17 -19.20 -3.97
C GLY A 274 9.14 -20.22 -4.43
N GLU A 275 9.49 -21.47 -4.28
CA GLU A 275 8.63 -22.58 -4.68
C GLU A 275 7.25 -22.54 -4.03
N ARG A 276 6.22 -22.94 -4.79
CA ARG A 276 4.80 -23.00 -4.37
C ARG A 276 4.26 -21.62 -3.91
N THR A 277 4.26 -21.37 -2.59
CA THR A 277 3.79 -20.13 -1.95
C THR A 277 4.93 -19.18 -1.58
N GLY A 278 6.17 -19.59 -1.85
CA GLY A 278 7.37 -18.81 -1.58
C GLY A 278 8.12 -19.20 -0.31
N ASN A 279 9.25 -18.54 -0.11
CA ASN A 279 10.07 -18.57 1.10
C ASN A 279 9.57 -17.53 2.12
N VAL A 280 10.16 -17.53 3.30
CA VAL A 280 9.99 -16.42 4.24
C VAL A 280 10.45 -15.11 3.60
N ASP A 281 9.65 -14.06 3.75
CA ASP A 281 10.00 -12.72 3.34
C ASP A 281 10.96 -12.07 4.35
N ILE A 282 12.25 -11.97 3.98
CA ILE A 282 13.29 -11.37 4.85
C ILE A 282 12.98 -9.90 5.14
N ILE A 283 12.45 -9.15 4.17
CA ILE A 283 12.10 -7.73 4.39
C ILE A 283 11.10 -7.62 5.55
N THR A 284 10.05 -8.44 5.52
CA THR A 284 9.04 -8.40 6.58
C THR A 284 9.62 -8.78 7.95
N VAL A 285 10.43 -9.83 8.04
CA VAL A 285 11.06 -10.23 9.33
C VAL A 285 12.01 -9.14 9.83
N ALA A 286 12.85 -8.58 8.97
CA ALA A 286 13.80 -7.53 9.32
C ALA A 286 13.10 -6.24 9.77
N MET A 287 12.06 -5.81 9.05
CA MET A 287 11.30 -4.61 9.38
C MET A 287 10.41 -4.77 10.61
N ASN A 288 9.95 -5.99 10.90
CA ASN A 288 9.27 -6.28 12.17
C ASN A 288 10.20 -6.04 13.37
N MET A 289 11.47 -6.48 13.28
CA MET A 289 12.48 -6.20 14.30
C MET A 289 12.79 -4.70 14.38
N PHE A 290 12.94 -4.03 13.25
CA PHE A 290 13.14 -2.59 13.17
C PHE A 290 12.02 -1.82 13.89
N SER A 291 10.76 -2.23 13.72
CA SER A 291 9.60 -1.64 14.40
C SER A 291 9.63 -1.77 15.93
N HIS A 292 10.46 -2.67 16.46
CA HIS A 292 10.73 -2.86 17.89
C HIS A 292 12.04 -2.19 18.36
N GLY A 293 12.68 -1.39 17.49
CA GLY A 293 13.92 -0.68 17.82
C GLY A 293 15.18 -1.55 17.71
N VAL A 294 15.13 -2.68 17.03
CA VAL A 294 16.27 -3.55 16.77
C VAL A 294 16.74 -3.36 15.34
N ASP A 295 17.97 -2.86 15.17
CA ASP A 295 18.60 -2.70 13.85
C ASP A 295 18.79 -4.08 13.20
N PRO A 296 18.17 -4.37 12.06
CA PRO A 296 18.33 -5.64 11.37
C PRO A 296 19.71 -5.79 10.69
N GLY A 297 20.48 -4.71 10.54
CA GLY A 297 21.73 -4.70 9.79
C GLY A 297 21.55 -4.86 8.27
N LEU A 298 20.34 -4.64 7.76
CA LEU A 298 19.99 -4.60 6.35
C LEU A 298 19.41 -3.22 5.99
N GLU A 299 19.73 -2.74 4.79
CA GLU A 299 19.40 -1.39 4.34
C GLU A 299 18.17 -1.38 3.43
N PHE A 300 17.06 -0.86 3.93
CA PHE A 300 15.79 -0.76 3.21
C PHE A 300 15.27 0.68 3.07
N SER A 301 16.12 1.69 3.27
CA SER A 301 15.73 3.10 3.13
C SER A 301 15.31 3.50 1.71
N ASN A 302 15.57 2.66 0.71
CA ASN A 302 15.18 2.83 -0.68
C ASN A 302 14.23 1.72 -1.16
N MET A 303 13.23 1.36 -0.36
CA MET A 303 12.33 0.23 -0.60
C MET A 303 11.70 0.24 -1.99
N THR A 304 11.29 1.40 -2.48
CA THR A 304 10.68 1.53 -3.82
C THR A 304 11.64 1.09 -4.92
N GLN A 305 12.91 1.51 -4.87
CA GLN A 305 13.91 1.13 -5.86
C GLN A 305 14.26 -0.36 -5.78
N ILE A 306 14.30 -0.93 -4.56
CA ILE A 306 14.49 -2.37 -4.37
C ILE A 306 13.35 -3.15 -5.01
N ALA A 307 12.10 -2.74 -4.77
CA ALA A 307 10.92 -3.37 -5.34
C ALA A 307 10.89 -3.28 -6.88
N GLU A 308 11.16 -2.10 -7.46
CA GLU A 308 11.22 -1.90 -8.91
C GLU A 308 12.31 -2.77 -9.58
N LYS A 309 13.49 -2.82 -8.97
CA LYS A 309 14.61 -3.63 -9.47
C LYS A 309 14.30 -5.12 -9.37
N TYR A 310 13.73 -5.55 -8.24
CA TYR A 310 13.25 -6.91 -8.03
C TYR A 310 12.20 -7.30 -9.10
N GLU A 311 11.16 -6.49 -9.29
CA GLU A 311 10.11 -6.75 -10.29
C GLU A 311 10.65 -6.87 -11.71
N ARG A 312 11.60 -6.01 -12.06
CA ARG A 312 12.22 -6.01 -13.40
C ARG A 312 13.06 -7.26 -13.64
N LEU A 313 13.87 -7.68 -12.64
CA LEU A 313 14.77 -8.81 -12.78
C LEU A 313 14.09 -10.17 -12.67
N THR A 314 13.02 -10.25 -11.89
CA THR A 314 12.31 -11.52 -11.65
C THR A 314 11.04 -11.69 -12.48
N GLY A 315 10.50 -10.60 -13.05
CA GLY A 315 9.17 -10.58 -13.65
C GLY A 315 8.01 -10.75 -12.66
N MET A 316 8.30 -10.92 -11.37
CA MET A 316 7.30 -11.05 -10.31
C MET A 316 6.83 -9.67 -9.83
N LYS A 317 5.57 -9.56 -9.44
CA LYS A 317 5.01 -8.31 -8.92
C LYS A 317 4.95 -8.32 -7.40
N VAL A 318 5.41 -7.23 -6.78
CA VAL A 318 5.22 -6.99 -5.36
C VAL A 318 3.75 -6.68 -5.09
N SER A 319 3.15 -7.35 -4.12
CA SER A 319 1.75 -7.11 -3.78
C SER A 319 1.55 -5.66 -3.32
N GLN A 320 0.46 -5.01 -3.77
CA GLN A 320 0.12 -3.66 -3.31
C GLN A 320 -0.03 -3.55 -1.78
N ARG A 321 -0.25 -4.67 -1.09
CA ARG A 321 -0.35 -4.75 0.38
C ARG A 321 0.77 -5.57 1.01
N GLN A 322 1.89 -5.73 0.32
CA GLN A 322 3.09 -6.33 0.89
C GLN A 322 3.52 -5.52 2.12
N PRO A 323 3.73 -6.12 3.29
CA PRO A 323 4.18 -5.39 4.46
C PRO A 323 5.39 -4.50 4.14
N TYR A 324 5.38 -3.26 4.60
CA TYR A 324 6.41 -2.22 4.45
C TYR A 324 6.71 -1.76 3.01
N ALA A 325 6.48 -2.59 2.00
CA ALA A 325 6.90 -2.34 0.62
C ALA A 325 5.74 -2.03 -0.33
N GLY A 326 4.56 -2.54 -0.07
CA GLY A 326 3.41 -2.43 -0.97
C GLY A 326 2.97 -0.99 -1.20
N GLU A 327 2.47 -0.71 -2.39
CA GLU A 327 2.02 0.62 -2.81
C GLU A 327 1.01 1.27 -1.82
N LEU A 328 0.14 0.46 -1.22
CA LEU A 328 -0.98 0.92 -0.39
C LEU A 328 -0.73 0.85 1.13
N VAL A 329 0.47 0.46 1.58
CA VAL A 329 0.69 0.19 3.01
C VAL A 329 0.80 1.46 3.87
N PHE A 330 1.13 2.60 3.26
CA PHE A 330 1.17 3.90 3.92
C PHE A 330 0.02 4.82 3.49
N THR A 331 -1.09 4.25 3.03
CA THR A 331 -2.29 4.97 2.60
C THR A 331 -3.46 4.64 3.52
N ALA A 332 -4.16 5.66 4.00
CA ALA A 332 -5.40 5.48 4.76
C ALA A 332 -6.61 5.90 3.92
N PHE A 333 -7.62 5.03 3.83
CA PHE A 333 -8.83 5.29 3.06
C PHE A 333 -9.99 5.84 3.92
N SER A 334 -9.94 5.63 5.24
CA SER A 334 -10.93 6.15 6.17
C SER A 334 -10.58 7.57 6.61
N GLY A 335 -11.52 8.51 6.48
CA GLY A 335 -11.30 9.89 6.89
C GLY A 335 -10.95 10.05 8.39
N SER A 336 -11.45 9.18 9.26
CA SER A 336 -11.08 9.17 10.68
C SER A 336 -9.64 8.73 10.90
N HIS A 337 -9.13 7.78 10.09
CA HIS A 337 -7.73 7.36 10.14
C HIS A 337 -6.81 8.48 9.63
N GLN A 338 -7.18 9.13 8.51
CA GLN A 338 -6.43 10.26 7.95
C GLN A 338 -6.31 11.42 8.94
N ASP A 339 -7.41 11.79 9.58
CA ASP A 339 -7.43 12.85 10.61
C ASP A 339 -6.56 12.48 11.81
N ALA A 340 -6.61 11.22 12.25
CA ALA A 340 -5.78 10.75 13.35
C ALA A 340 -4.28 10.74 13.01
N ILE A 341 -3.91 10.31 11.79
CA ILE A 341 -2.53 10.35 11.30
C ILE A 341 -2.03 11.79 11.24
N ALA A 342 -2.80 12.70 10.63
CA ALA A 342 -2.44 14.12 10.54
C ALA A 342 -2.21 14.75 11.92
N LYS A 343 -3.11 14.48 12.88
CA LYS A 343 -2.97 14.95 14.26
C LYS A 343 -1.77 14.31 14.96
N GLY A 344 -1.52 13.02 14.74
CA GLY A 344 -0.35 12.32 15.29
C GLY A 344 0.97 12.89 14.78
N MET A 345 1.06 13.18 13.46
CA MET A 345 2.22 13.82 12.85
C MET A 345 2.45 15.22 13.45
N SER A 346 1.41 16.08 13.49
CA SER A 346 1.51 17.42 14.08
C SER A 346 1.91 17.37 15.56
N PHE A 347 1.32 16.47 16.35
CA PHE A 347 1.68 16.28 17.75
C PHE A 347 3.15 15.91 17.92
N ARG A 348 3.65 14.99 17.07
CA ARG A 348 5.06 14.57 17.10
C ARG A 348 6.01 15.73 16.80
N GLU A 349 5.70 16.55 15.80
CA GLU A 349 6.47 17.75 15.47
C GLU A 349 6.46 18.79 16.60
N GLU A 350 5.28 19.12 17.13
CA GLU A 350 5.12 20.10 18.22
C GLU A 350 5.83 19.68 19.52
N LYS A 351 5.81 18.38 19.85
CA LYS A 351 6.38 17.84 21.09
C LYS A 351 7.80 17.33 20.94
N ASN A 352 8.34 17.30 19.72
CA ASN A 352 9.64 16.70 19.41
C ASN A 352 9.81 15.32 20.04
N CYS A 353 8.83 14.41 19.75
CA CYS A 353 8.78 13.08 20.35
C CYS A 353 9.97 12.22 19.92
N GLU A 354 10.64 11.58 20.88
CA GLU A 354 11.77 10.70 20.64
C GLU A 354 11.34 9.40 19.94
N HIS A 355 10.22 8.82 20.38
CA HIS A 355 9.70 7.55 19.84
C HIS A 355 8.57 7.75 18.84
N TRP A 356 8.46 6.80 17.90
CA TRP A 356 7.38 6.78 16.93
C TRP A 356 6.08 6.27 17.56
N THR A 357 5.02 7.08 17.50
CA THR A 357 3.71 6.76 18.09
C THR A 357 2.54 7.26 17.25
N VAL A 358 2.76 7.49 15.94
CA VAL A 358 1.70 7.98 15.05
C VAL A 358 0.62 6.92 14.88
N PRO A 359 -0.67 7.25 15.14
CA PRO A 359 -1.76 6.29 14.97
C PRO A 359 -1.80 5.71 13.55
N TYR A 360 -2.12 4.42 13.43
CA TYR A 360 -2.27 3.67 12.17
C TYR A 360 -1.00 3.53 11.30
N LEU A 361 0.14 4.05 11.70
CA LEU A 361 1.44 3.87 11.03
C LEU A 361 2.40 3.18 11.98
N LEU A 362 2.74 1.92 11.66
CA LEU A 362 3.63 1.10 12.49
C LEU A 362 5.05 1.67 12.55
N ILE A 363 5.53 2.20 11.43
CA ILE A 363 6.84 2.87 11.29
C ILE A 363 6.67 4.22 10.62
N ASP A 364 7.71 5.06 10.67
CA ASP A 364 7.79 6.25 9.83
C ASP A 364 8.00 5.83 8.36
N PRO A 365 7.13 6.21 7.43
CA PRO A 365 7.33 5.91 6.01
C PRO A 365 8.67 6.39 5.45
N LYS A 366 9.25 7.44 6.02
CA LYS A 366 10.55 7.99 5.62
C LYS A 366 11.71 7.02 5.85
N ASP A 367 11.60 6.12 6.81
CA ASP A 367 12.63 5.11 7.10
C ASP A 367 12.80 4.10 5.96
N VAL A 368 11.79 3.96 5.10
CA VAL A 368 11.83 3.13 3.89
C VAL A 368 11.81 3.96 2.60
N GLY A 369 12.18 5.25 2.68
CA GLY A 369 12.27 6.16 1.55
C GLY A 369 10.92 6.54 0.93
N ARG A 370 9.85 6.51 1.74
CA ARG A 370 8.49 6.87 1.31
C ARG A 370 7.94 8.00 2.17
N GLU A 371 6.84 8.56 1.72
CA GLU A 371 6.05 9.49 2.51
C GLU A 371 4.68 8.88 2.79
N TYR A 372 4.00 9.40 3.81
CA TYR A 372 2.59 9.09 3.98
C TYR A 372 1.81 9.68 2.80
N ASP A 373 1.20 8.82 2.00
CA ASP A 373 0.44 9.22 0.82
C ASP A 373 -0.88 9.88 1.23
N SER A 374 -0.81 11.16 1.57
CA SER A 374 -1.98 12.00 1.78
C SER A 374 -2.74 12.26 0.47
N ASP A 375 -2.07 12.15 -0.66
CA ASP A 375 -2.59 12.53 -1.98
C ASP A 375 -3.38 11.42 -2.68
N VAL A 376 -3.28 10.17 -2.23
CA VAL A 376 -4.12 9.07 -2.73
C VAL A 376 -5.39 8.95 -1.89
N ILE A 377 -6.08 10.08 -1.67
CA ILE A 377 -7.38 10.04 -1.01
C ILE A 377 -8.42 9.62 -2.06
N ARG A 378 -8.70 8.34 -2.10
CA ARG A 378 -9.81 7.78 -2.86
C ARG A 378 -11.05 7.78 -1.97
N ILE A 379 -12.08 8.53 -2.35
CA ILE A 379 -13.35 8.49 -1.65
C ILE A 379 -14.13 7.29 -2.15
N ASN A 380 -14.43 6.38 -1.22
CA ASN A 380 -15.38 5.31 -1.42
C ASN A 380 -16.61 5.51 -0.52
N SER A 381 -17.60 4.64 -0.65
CA SER A 381 -18.86 4.66 0.11
C SER A 381 -18.70 4.66 1.65
N GLN A 382 -17.49 4.35 2.15
CA GLN A 382 -17.17 4.33 3.58
C GLN A 382 -16.37 5.56 4.04
N SER A 383 -16.00 6.46 3.11
CA SER A 383 -15.29 7.69 3.46
C SER A 383 -16.23 8.66 4.19
N GLY A 384 -15.89 9.03 5.40
CA GLY A 384 -16.71 9.93 6.23
C GLY A 384 -16.60 11.40 5.80
N LYS A 385 -17.41 12.26 6.45
CA LYS A 385 -17.52 13.73 6.22
C LYS A 385 -16.16 14.46 6.21
N GLY A 386 -15.16 13.95 6.93
CA GLY A 386 -13.81 14.53 7.02
C GLY A 386 -12.98 14.34 5.75
N GLY A 387 -13.13 13.20 5.06
CA GLY A 387 -12.34 12.88 3.86
C GLY A 387 -12.62 13.80 2.68
N VAL A 388 -13.90 14.15 2.44
CA VAL A 388 -14.27 15.07 1.35
C VAL A 388 -13.72 16.48 1.58
N ASN A 389 -13.85 17.02 2.80
CA ASN A 389 -13.30 18.33 3.13
C ASN A 389 -11.77 18.36 3.03
N TYR A 390 -11.11 17.28 3.44
CA TYR A 390 -9.65 17.17 3.34
C TYR A 390 -9.19 17.22 1.87
N ILE A 391 -9.83 16.45 0.97
CA ILE A 391 -9.52 16.49 -0.48
C ILE A 391 -9.71 17.90 -1.05
N LEU A 392 -10.87 18.50 -0.83
CA LEU A 392 -11.17 19.83 -1.36
C LEU A 392 -10.16 20.86 -0.85
N LYS A 393 -9.75 20.73 0.41
CA LYS A 393 -8.76 21.62 1.03
C LYS A 393 -7.34 21.42 0.48
N GLN A 394 -6.87 20.17 0.40
CA GLN A 394 -5.48 19.88 0.02
C GLN A 394 -5.26 20.02 -1.49
N SER A 395 -6.18 19.49 -2.31
CA SER A 395 -5.99 19.48 -3.76
C SER A 395 -6.46 20.77 -4.44
N PHE A 396 -7.44 21.48 -3.85
CA PHE A 396 -8.06 22.66 -4.50
C PHE A 396 -8.09 23.92 -3.63
N GLY A 397 -7.57 23.87 -2.42
CA GLY A 397 -7.55 25.01 -1.49
C GLY A 397 -8.90 25.37 -0.88
N ILE A 398 -9.94 24.54 -1.08
CA ILE A 398 -11.31 24.79 -0.63
C ILE A 398 -11.52 24.23 0.77
N ASN A 399 -11.56 25.11 1.77
CA ASN A 399 -11.82 24.72 3.16
C ASN A 399 -13.29 24.95 3.51
N LEU A 400 -14.10 23.91 3.44
CA LEU A 400 -15.55 24.00 3.68
C LEU A 400 -15.87 24.47 5.12
N PRO A 401 -16.84 25.40 5.29
CA PRO A 401 -17.45 25.71 6.58
C PRO A 401 -17.95 24.44 7.27
N GLU A 402 -17.80 24.36 8.60
CA GLU A 402 -18.12 23.15 9.37
C GLU A 402 -19.56 22.65 9.10
N LYS A 403 -20.52 23.57 9.04
CA LYS A 403 -21.93 23.25 8.80
C LYS A 403 -22.25 22.77 7.37
N MET A 404 -21.39 23.10 6.40
CA MET A 404 -21.53 22.67 5.01
C MET A 404 -20.94 21.28 4.76
N ARG A 405 -19.92 20.87 5.57
CA ARG A 405 -19.19 19.60 5.38
C ARG A 405 -20.09 18.37 5.36
N GLU A 406 -21.15 18.38 6.13
CA GLU A 406 -22.08 17.25 6.22
C GLU A 406 -22.86 17.06 4.92
N GLU A 407 -23.42 18.13 4.38
CA GLU A 407 -24.20 18.12 3.15
C GLU A 407 -23.35 17.71 1.96
N VAL A 408 -22.15 18.33 1.81
CA VAL A 408 -21.18 17.99 0.75
C VAL A 408 -20.72 16.53 0.88
N GLY A 409 -20.47 16.06 2.11
CA GLY A 409 -20.09 14.67 2.36
C GLY A 409 -21.14 13.66 1.89
N TYR A 410 -22.43 13.92 2.17
CA TYR A 410 -23.52 13.07 1.70
C TYR A 410 -23.70 13.11 0.18
N LEU A 411 -23.57 14.30 -0.43
CA LEU A 411 -23.68 14.46 -1.88
C LEU A 411 -22.61 13.63 -2.62
N VAL A 412 -21.37 13.73 -2.18
CA VAL A 412 -20.24 13.00 -2.78
C VAL A 412 -20.37 11.49 -2.54
N LYS A 413 -20.84 11.09 -1.35
CA LYS A 413 -21.09 9.69 -1.04
C LYS A 413 -22.18 9.09 -1.94
N ASP A 414 -23.29 9.76 -2.11
CA ASP A 414 -24.40 9.31 -2.99
C ASP A 414 -23.91 9.16 -4.45
N ALA A 415 -23.07 10.06 -4.92
CA ALA A 415 -22.46 9.98 -6.24
C ALA A 415 -21.52 8.77 -6.38
N SER A 416 -20.71 8.47 -5.35
CA SER A 416 -19.84 7.29 -5.31
C SER A 416 -20.63 5.99 -5.30
N ASP A 417 -21.70 5.93 -4.48
CA ASP A 417 -22.58 4.77 -4.39
C ASP A 417 -23.27 4.48 -5.73
N LYS A 418 -23.75 5.51 -6.43
CA LYS A 418 -24.37 5.39 -7.75
C LYS A 418 -23.40 4.97 -8.84
N ALA A 419 -22.16 5.44 -8.78
CA ALA A 419 -21.12 5.11 -9.75
C ALA A 419 -20.51 3.71 -9.54
N HIS A 420 -20.71 3.09 -8.36
CA HIS A 420 -20.05 1.86 -7.91
C HIS A 420 -18.53 1.90 -8.07
N LYS A 421 -17.93 3.08 -7.92
CA LYS A 421 -16.51 3.36 -8.12
C LYS A 421 -15.99 4.33 -7.07
N GLU A 422 -14.71 4.22 -6.79
CA GLU A 422 -13.98 5.27 -6.08
C GLU A 422 -13.93 6.55 -6.91
N LEU A 423 -14.09 7.69 -6.25
CA LEU A 423 -14.03 9.00 -6.89
C LEU A 423 -12.63 9.58 -6.73
N THR A 424 -12.06 10.06 -7.84
CA THR A 424 -10.81 10.81 -7.82
C THR A 424 -11.02 12.22 -7.23
N PRO A 425 -9.97 12.91 -6.76
CA PRO A 425 -10.06 14.29 -6.30
C PRO A 425 -10.76 15.23 -7.30
N GLU A 426 -10.48 15.07 -8.61
CA GLU A 426 -11.11 15.87 -9.67
C GLU A 426 -12.61 15.58 -9.81
N TRP A 427 -13.03 14.32 -9.61
CA TRP A 427 -14.45 13.97 -9.60
C TRP A 427 -15.19 14.57 -8.41
N VAL A 428 -14.55 14.55 -7.22
CA VAL A 428 -15.09 15.17 -6.02
C VAL A 428 -15.24 16.67 -6.22
N TYR A 429 -14.23 17.32 -6.79
CA TYR A 429 -14.26 18.75 -7.10
C TYR A 429 -15.38 19.09 -8.11
N ARG A 430 -15.53 18.31 -9.19
CA ARG A 430 -16.61 18.51 -10.17
C ARG A 430 -18.00 18.38 -9.55
N ILE A 431 -18.23 17.36 -8.72
CA ILE A 431 -19.51 17.20 -8.01
C ILE A 431 -19.80 18.42 -7.12
N PHE A 432 -18.76 18.91 -6.42
CA PHE A 432 -18.86 20.11 -5.61
C PHE A 432 -19.13 21.36 -6.47
N GLU A 433 -18.38 21.54 -7.55
CA GLU A 433 -18.48 22.68 -8.48
C GLU A 433 -19.85 22.73 -9.16
N ASP A 434 -20.33 21.60 -9.71
CA ASP A 434 -21.62 21.50 -10.37
C ASP A 434 -22.80 21.77 -9.43
N HIS A 435 -22.61 21.48 -8.13
CA HIS A 435 -23.70 21.61 -7.15
C HIS A 435 -23.68 22.94 -6.40
N TYR A 436 -22.50 23.53 -6.18
CA TYR A 436 -22.37 24.72 -5.31
C TYR A 436 -21.79 25.95 -5.99
N VAL A 437 -21.12 25.81 -7.13
CA VAL A 437 -20.47 26.93 -7.85
C VAL A 437 -21.15 27.21 -9.20
N HIS A 438 -21.21 26.21 -10.07
CA HIS A 438 -21.78 26.31 -11.41
C HIS A 438 -23.17 25.65 -11.46
N THR A 439 -24.12 26.25 -10.77
CA THR A 439 -25.52 25.77 -10.81
C THR A 439 -26.21 26.29 -12.07
N LYS A 440 -27.33 25.63 -12.45
CA LYS A 440 -28.24 26.20 -13.44
C LYS A 440 -28.96 27.39 -12.79
N ASP A 441 -28.43 28.57 -13.02
CA ASP A 441 -28.94 29.80 -12.42
C ASP A 441 -30.28 30.20 -13.05
N LEU A 442 -31.30 30.35 -12.23
CA LEU A 442 -32.59 30.89 -12.63
C LEU A 442 -32.50 32.41 -12.86
N PHE A 443 -31.66 33.06 -12.06
CA PHE A 443 -31.25 34.44 -12.25
C PHE A 443 -29.78 34.60 -11.96
N THR A 444 -29.16 35.62 -12.55
CA THR A 444 -27.78 36.02 -12.29
C THR A 444 -27.70 37.49 -11.93
N ILE A 445 -26.69 37.88 -11.17
CA ILE A 445 -26.38 39.30 -10.89
C ILE A 445 -25.12 39.64 -11.71
N THR A 446 -25.29 40.56 -12.66
CA THR A 446 -24.21 40.91 -13.61
C THR A 446 -23.38 42.09 -13.12
N GLU A 447 -23.97 43.06 -12.44
CA GLU A 447 -23.31 44.25 -11.93
C GLU A 447 -23.92 44.66 -10.58
N CYS A 448 -23.05 45.20 -9.68
CA CYS A 448 -23.45 45.81 -8.42
C CYS A 448 -22.74 47.14 -8.23
N HIS A 449 -23.50 48.21 -8.00
CA HIS A 449 -22.99 49.52 -7.64
C HIS A 449 -23.33 49.80 -6.17
N TYR A 450 -22.34 50.33 -5.42
CA TYR A 450 -22.51 50.56 -4.00
C TYR A 450 -22.31 52.04 -3.67
N LYS A 451 -23.19 52.58 -2.83
CA LYS A 451 -23.10 53.94 -2.33
C LYS A 451 -23.25 53.94 -0.81
N GLN A 452 -22.35 54.68 -0.14
CA GLN A 452 -22.46 54.87 1.29
C GLN A 452 -23.56 55.91 1.55
N GLU A 453 -24.50 55.63 2.46
CA GLU A 453 -25.54 56.54 2.90
C GLU A 453 -25.59 56.63 4.43
N ASP A 454 -26.28 57.64 4.95
CA ASP A 454 -26.47 57.81 6.40
C ASP A 454 -27.32 56.63 6.94
N GLY A 455 -26.64 55.65 7.56
CA GLY A 455 -27.25 54.47 8.16
C GLY A 455 -26.94 53.13 7.49
N GLY A 456 -26.11 53.09 6.44
CA GLY A 456 -25.73 51.82 5.80
C GLY A 456 -25.19 51.93 4.38
N ILE A 457 -25.26 50.85 3.64
CA ILE A 457 -24.87 50.76 2.23
C ILE A 457 -26.10 50.58 1.38
N LEU A 458 -26.24 51.41 0.37
CA LEU A 458 -27.19 51.23 -0.74
C LEU A 458 -26.49 50.40 -1.85
N ALA A 459 -27.14 49.36 -2.33
CA ALA A 459 -26.69 48.59 -3.49
C ALA A 459 -27.72 48.63 -4.62
N ASP A 460 -27.28 49.01 -5.81
CA ASP A 460 -28.01 48.85 -7.06
C ASP A 460 -27.46 47.62 -7.78
N ALA A 461 -28.24 46.53 -7.84
CA ALA A 461 -27.86 45.29 -8.45
C ALA A 461 -28.62 45.03 -9.75
N THR A 462 -27.93 44.69 -10.84
CA THR A 462 -28.54 44.32 -12.10
C THR A 462 -28.79 42.82 -12.11
N ILE A 463 -30.05 42.43 -11.99
CA ILE A 463 -30.49 41.02 -12.07
C ILE A 463 -30.85 40.68 -13.51
N ASN A 464 -30.29 39.62 -14.05
CA ASN A 464 -30.72 39.00 -15.29
C ASN A 464 -31.65 37.82 -14.95
N TYR A 465 -32.93 37.93 -15.32
CA TYR A 465 -33.94 36.91 -15.07
C TYR A 465 -34.87 36.77 -16.27
N SER A 466 -35.01 35.56 -16.78
CA SER A 466 -35.82 35.26 -17.99
C SER A 466 -35.47 36.15 -19.21
N ASP A 467 -34.17 36.29 -19.49
CA ASP A 467 -33.57 37.09 -20.59
C ASP A 467 -33.89 38.61 -20.53
N LYS A 468 -34.29 39.11 -19.36
CA LYS A 468 -34.50 40.53 -19.10
C LYS A 468 -33.63 41.02 -17.98
N HIS A 469 -33.20 42.27 -18.08
CA HIS A 469 -32.35 42.94 -17.09
C HIS A 469 -33.21 43.85 -16.21
N TYR A 470 -33.08 43.69 -14.90
CA TYR A 470 -33.77 44.50 -13.91
C TYR A 470 -32.75 45.11 -12.95
N VAL A 471 -32.80 46.42 -12.77
CA VAL A 471 -32.03 47.08 -11.73
C VAL A 471 -32.86 47.09 -10.46
N VAL A 472 -32.36 46.48 -9.42
CA VAL A 472 -33.01 46.37 -8.10
C VAL A 472 -32.16 47.03 -7.06
N THR A 473 -32.79 47.73 -6.13
CA THR A 473 -32.14 48.53 -5.11
C THR A 473 -32.44 47.98 -3.73
N GLY A 474 -31.42 47.91 -2.89
CA GLY A 474 -31.58 47.49 -1.50
C GLY A 474 -30.63 48.21 -0.57
N THR A 475 -30.99 48.35 0.68
CA THR A 475 -30.15 48.92 1.74
C THR A 475 -29.80 47.86 2.78
N GLY A 476 -28.58 47.93 3.33
CA GLY A 476 -28.13 46.98 4.34
C GLY A 476 -26.97 47.52 5.18
N ASN A 477 -26.58 46.75 6.20
CA ASN A 477 -25.45 47.11 7.08
C ASN A 477 -24.11 46.93 6.36
N GLY A 478 -24.05 46.11 5.30
CA GLY A 478 -22.90 45.87 4.48
C GLY A 478 -23.30 45.60 3.04
N ARG A 479 -22.28 45.46 2.14
CA ARG A 479 -22.52 45.28 0.69
C ARG A 479 -23.35 44.02 0.38
N LEU A 480 -22.98 42.90 1.00
CA LEU A 480 -23.71 41.64 0.79
C LEU A 480 -25.12 41.67 1.33
N ASP A 481 -25.32 42.29 2.50
CA ASP A 481 -26.65 42.47 3.10
C ASP A 481 -27.56 43.38 2.27
N ALA A 482 -27.02 44.45 1.70
CA ALA A 482 -27.72 45.34 0.80
C ALA A 482 -28.22 44.61 -0.48
N VAL A 483 -27.34 43.78 -1.10
CA VAL A 483 -27.71 42.94 -2.27
C VAL A 483 -28.73 41.89 -1.86
N SER A 484 -28.58 41.24 -0.71
CA SER A 484 -29.54 40.27 -0.19
C SER A 484 -30.94 40.91 -0.01
N ASN A 485 -31.00 42.13 0.53
CA ASN A 485 -32.25 42.83 0.71
C ASN A 485 -32.87 43.28 -0.62
N ALA A 486 -32.06 43.66 -1.62
CA ALA A 486 -32.55 43.92 -2.97
C ALA A 486 -33.20 42.67 -3.61
N ILE A 487 -32.59 41.51 -3.48
CA ILE A 487 -33.11 40.22 -3.97
C ILE A 487 -34.42 39.88 -3.26
N LYS A 488 -34.47 40.01 -1.91
CA LYS A 488 -35.69 39.74 -1.13
C LYS A 488 -36.87 40.60 -1.58
N GLN A 489 -36.63 41.88 -1.82
CA GLN A 489 -37.66 42.82 -2.28
C GLN A 489 -38.13 42.47 -3.70
N TYR A 490 -37.22 42.20 -4.63
CA TYR A 490 -37.57 41.89 -6.02
C TYR A 490 -38.37 40.60 -6.15
N PHE A 491 -37.92 39.52 -5.51
CA PHE A 491 -38.62 38.24 -5.55
C PHE A 491 -39.76 38.14 -4.51
N ASN A 492 -39.96 39.14 -3.65
CA ASN A 492 -40.91 39.11 -2.52
C ASN A 492 -40.80 37.81 -1.72
N ILE A 493 -39.57 37.48 -1.29
CA ILE A 493 -39.26 36.28 -0.51
C ILE A 493 -38.62 36.66 0.80
N SER A 494 -38.78 35.81 1.81
CA SER A 494 -38.12 35.97 3.10
C SER A 494 -37.16 34.82 3.35
N TYR A 495 -35.91 35.13 3.54
CA TYR A 495 -34.90 34.21 3.99
C TYR A 495 -33.91 34.93 4.93
N GLU A 496 -33.25 34.19 5.77
CA GLU A 496 -32.18 34.66 6.63
C GLU A 496 -30.82 34.35 6.00
N LEU A 497 -29.89 35.32 5.95
CA LEU A 497 -28.50 35.12 5.63
C LEU A 497 -27.80 34.61 6.90
N ALA A 498 -27.76 33.28 7.07
CA ALA A 498 -27.37 32.64 8.32
C ALA A 498 -25.88 32.38 8.43
N PHE A 499 -25.18 32.25 7.30
CA PHE A 499 -23.72 31.96 7.26
C PHE A 499 -23.03 32.73 6.15
N TYR A 500 -21.84 33.20 6.51
CA TYR A 500 -20.89 33.82 5.59
C TYR A 500 -19.46 33.55 6.06
N GLU A 501 -18.67 32.93 5.20
CA GLU A 501 -17.24 32.73 5.40
C GLU A 501 -16.50 32.96 4.07
N GLU A 502 -15.26 33.40 4.14
CA GLU A 502 -14.42 33.61 2.96
C GLU A 502 -12.95 33.35 3.27
N HIS A 503 -12.18 32.92 2.27
CA HIS A 503 -10.74 32.80 2.35
C HIS A 503 -10.09 32.87 0.96
N ALA A 504 -8.76 33.07 0.90
CA ALA A 504 -8.01 33.01 -0.33
C ALA A 504 -7.68 31.54 -0.71
N LEU A 505 -7.86 31.16 -1.97
CA LEU A 505 -7.52 29.83 -2.48
C LEU A 505 -6.01 29.58 -2.54
N THR A 506 -5.21 30.65 -2.80
CA THR A 506 -3.75 30.59 -2.89
C THR A 506 -3.13 31.76 -2.15
N LYS A 507 -1.83 31.72 -1.91
CA LYS A 507 -1.09 32.85 -1.32
C LYS A 507 -0.68 33.86 -2.39
N GLY A 508 -0.77 35.15 -2.08
CA GLY A 508 -0.30 36.23 -2.94
C GLY A 508 -1.40 37.21 -3.39
N SER A 509 -1.02 38.33 -3.98
CA SER A 509 -1.93 39.43 -4.37
C SER A 509 -2.81 39.09 -5.58
N SER A 510 -2.51 38.03 -6.32
CA SER A 510 -3.30 37.53 -7.46
C SER A 510 -4.18 36.34 -7.10
N ALA A 511 -4.28 36.00 -5.81
CA ALA A 511 -5.08 34.88 -5.34
C ALA A 511 -6.56 35.13 -5.59
N LYS A 512 -7.27 34.09 -6.07
CA LYS A 512 -8.73 34.12 -6.07
C LYS A 512 -9.27 33.92 -4.65
N ALA A 513 -10.34 34.60 -4.32
CA ALA A 513 -11.11 34.37 -3.10
C ALA A 513 -12.22 33.34 -3.36
N VAL A 514 -12.49 32.53 -2.36
CA VAL A 514 -13.70 31.72 -2.29
C VAL A 514 -14.59 32.24 -1.16
N ALA A 515 -15.85 32.43 -1.46
CA ALA A 515 -16.89 32.85 -0.51
C ALA A 515 -17.95 31.75 -0.39
N TYR A 516 -18.40 31.50 0.83
CA TYR A 516 -19.47 30.56 1.16
C TYR A 516 -20.63 31.33 1.78
N VAL A 517 -21.81 31.16 1.21
CA VAL A 517 -23.03 31.76 1.74
C VAL A 517 -24.06 30.69 2.04
N GLY A 518 -24.60 30.69 3.26
CA GLY A 518 -25.69 29.84 3.66
C GLY A 518 -26.93 30.69 4.00
N VAL A 519 -28.07 30.42 3.32
CA VAL A 519 -29.33 31.05 3.60
C VAL A 519 -30.32 30.05 4.18
N ILE A 520 -31.20 30.51 5.10
CA ILE A 520 -32.28 29.69 5.66
C ILE A 520 -33.62 30.26 5.18
N CYS A 521 -34.40 29.41 4.51
CA CYS A 521 -35.78 29.73 4.08
C CYS A 521 -36.70 28.59 4.53
N ASN A 522 -37.78 28.93 5.24
CA ASN A 522 -38.75 27.96 5.78
C ASN A 522 -38.12 26.81 6.58
N GLY A 523 -37.04 27.10 7.37
CA GLY A 523 -36.32 26.14 8.19
C GLY A 523 -35.37 25.23 7.44
N LYS A 524 -35.20 25.38 6.12
CA LYS A 524 -34.26 24.64 5.28
C LYS A 524 -33.06 25.50 4.89
N SER A 525 -31.88 24.93 4.99
CA SER A 525 -30.62 25.60 4.61
C SER A 525 -30.31 25.39 3.14
N TYR A 526 -29.81 26.43 2.48
CA TYR A 526 -29.35 26.40 1.09
C TYR A 526 -27.96 27.05 1.01
N TRP A 527 -27.01 26.34 0.40
CA TRP A 527 -25.64 26.78 0.30
C TRP A 527 -25.26 27.15 -1.13
N GLY A 528 -24.47 28.22 -1.25
CA GLY A 528 -23.82 28.66 -2.49
C GLY A 528 -22.37 29.00 -2.24
N VAL A 529 -21.56 28.88 -3.27
CA VAL A 529 -20.13 29.19 -3.28
C VAL A 529 -19.83 30.04 -4.51
N GLY A 530 -19.01 31.07 -4.34
CA GLY A 530 -18.52 31.93 -5.42
C GLY A 530 -17.00 31.99 -5.39
N ILE A 531 -16.39 32.03 -6.56
CA ILE A 531 -14.94 32.04 -6.72
C ILE A 531 -14.53 33.13 -7.72
N ASP A 532 -14.01 34.25 -7.24
CA ASP A 532 -13.54 35.36 -8.07
C ASP A 532 -12.27 35.99 -7.49
N ALA A 533 -11.57 36.78 -8.29
CA ALA A 533 -10.45 37.61 -7.82
C ALA A 533 -10.93 38.78 -6.94
N ASP A 534 -12.17 39.26 -7.15
CA ASP A 534 -12.85 40.23 -6.31
C ASP A 534 -13.71 39.50 -5.26
N ILE A 535 -13.37 39.71 -3.99
CA ILE A 535 -14.03 39.07 -2.85
C ILE A 535 -15.52 39.41 -2.75
N ILE A 536 -15.90 40.66 -3.12
CA ILE A 536 -17.29 41.09 -3.11
C ILE A 536 -18.07 40.40 -4.21
N LYS A 537 -17.46 40.26 -5.38
CA LYS A 537 -18.06 39.52 -6.50
C LYS A 537 -18.24 38.05 -6.16
N ALA A 538 -17.21 37.40 -5.59
CA ALA A 538 -17.32 36.04 -5.11
C ALA A 538 -18.46 35.88 -4.07
N SER A 539 -18.63 36.84 -3.17
CA SER A 539 -19.69 36.81 -2.16
C SER A 539 -21.10 36.96 -2.76
N VAL A 540 -21.25 37.84 -3.76
CA VAL A 540 -22.52 38.05 -4.48
C VAL A 540 -22.87 36.81 -5.33
N GLU A 541 -21.88 36.20 -5.99
CA GLU A 541 -22.05 34.94 -6.71
C GLU A 541 -22.50 33.82 -5.75
N ALA A 542 -21.84 33.66 -4.60
CA ALA A 542 -22.22 32.68 -3.58
C ALA A 542 -23.68 32.88 -3.09
N LEU A 543 -24.08 34.13 -2.82
CA LEU A 543 -25.44 34.48 -2.44
C LEU A 543 -26.42 34.12 -3.56
N THR A 544 -26.09 34.46 -4.79
CA THR A 544 -26.93 34.18 -5.98
C THR A 544 -27.18 32.68 -6.13
N VAL A 545 -26.14 31.86 -6.03
CA VAL A 545 -26.24 30.39 -6.09
C VAL A 545 -27.13 29.86 -4.95
N ALA A 546 -26.92 30.32 -3.72
CA ALA A 546 -27.72 29.87 -2.57
C ALA A 546 -29.22 30.20 -2.75
N VAL A 547 -29.50 31.41 -3.20
CA VAL A 547 -30.89 31.88 -3.38
C VAL A 547 -31.56 31.19 -4.57
N ASN A 548 -30.85 30.91 -5.65
CA ASN A 548 -31.36 30.15 -6.80
C ASN A 548 -31.85 28.75 -6.45
N LYS A 549 -31.42 28.20 -5.32
CA LYS A 549 -31.85 26.88 -4.81
C LYS A 549 -33.11 26.91 -3.97
N ILE A 550 -33.63 28.09 -3.63
CA ILE A 550 -34.85 28.21 -2.82
C ILE A 550 -36.06 27.73 -3.63
N GLU A 551 -36.82 26.79 -3.11
CA GLU A 551 -37.96 26.13 -3.80
C GLU A 551 -39.01 27.10 -4.32
N GLU A 552 -39.24 28.20 -3.62
CA GLU A 552 -40.20 29.23 -4.05
C GLU A 552 -39.73 29.98 -5.31
N ILE A 553 -38.46 30.22 -5.46
CA ILE A 553 -37.88 30.82 -6.68
C ILE A 553 -37.97 29.83 -7.84
N ILE A 554 -37.68 28.55 -7.58
CA ILE A 554 -37.80 27.49 -8.59
C ILE A 554 -39.25 27.38 -9.10
N LYS A 555 -40.23 27.35 -8.19
CA LYS A 555 -41.64 27.28 -8.55
C LYS A 555 -42.11 28.49 -9.36
N ARG A 556 -41.66 29.71 -9.01
CA ARG A 556 -42.00 30.93 -9.76
C ARG A 556 -41.39 30.92 -11.15
N SER A 557 -40.16 30.44 -11.29
CA SER A 557 -39.54 30.30 -12.60
C SER A 557 -40.29 29.30 -13.48
N GLN A 558 -40.78 28.19 -12.92
CA GLN A 558 -41.60 27.22 -13.66
C GLN A 558 -42.94 27.82 -14.09
N GLN A 559 -43.63 28.52 -13.20
CA GLN A 559 -44.88 29.22 -13.54
C GLN A 559 -44.68 30.24 -14.67
N PHE A 560 -43.60 30.99 -14.62
CA PHE A 560 -43.28 31.97 -15.68
C PHE A 560 -42.94 31.29 -17.01
N GLN A 561 -42.30 30.14 -16.99
CA GLN A 561 -42.07 29.32 -18.19
C GLN A 561 -43.38 28.77 -18.74
N ASP A 562 -44.28 28.28 -17.89
CA ASP A 562 -45.61 27.78 -18.30
C ASP A 562 -46.47 28.88 -18.91
N GLU A 563 -46.50 30.08 -18.32
CA GLU A 563 -47.19 31.24 -18.88
C GLU A 563 -46.64 31.64 -20.26
N ARG A 564 -45.35 31.64 -20.42
CA ARG A 564 -44.67 31.94 -21.69
C ARG A 564 -44.92 30.87 -22.76
N ILE A 565 -45.00 29.59 -22.37
CA ILE A 565 -45.43 28.49 -23.24
C ILE A 565 -46.86 28.73 -23.72
N ILE A 566 -47.78 29.08 -22.80
CA ILE A 566 -49.18 29.33 -23.10
C ILE A 566 -49.32 30.52 -24.06
N GLU A 567 -48.52 31.60 -23.87
CA GLU A 567 -48.52 32.75 -24.79
C GLU A 567 -48.03 32.37 -26.20
N ILE A 568 -46.96 31.55 -26.29
CA ILE A 568 -46.42 31.07 -27.58
C ILE A 568 -47.46 30.18 -28.27
N LEU A 569 -48.06 29.24 -27.53
CA LEU A 569 -49.09 28.35 -28.07
C LEU A 569 -50.34 29.11 -28.51
N ASN A 570 -50.81 30.08 -27.74
CA ASN A 570 -51.93 30.94 -28.10
C ASN A 570 -51.63 31.77 -29.36
N TYR A 571 -50.40 32.28 -29.48
CA TYR A 571 -50.01 33.01 -30.66
C TYR A 571 -49.93 32.12 -31.90
N ILE A 572 -49.39 30.91 -31.77
CA ILE A 572 -49.36 29.89 -32.83
C ILE A 572 -50.80 29.52 -33.20
N GLN A 573 -51.69 29.27 -32.28
CA GLN A 573 -53.09 28.94 -32.54
C GLN A 573 -53.86 30.06 -33.26
N THR A 574 -53.56 31.31 -32.90
CA THR A 574 -54.22 32.46 -33.49
C THR A 574 -53.71 32.76 -34.93
N ASN A 575 -52.46 32.41 -35.22
CA ASN A 575 -51.78 32.71 -36.47
C ASN A 575 -51.35 31.45 -37.25
N TYR A 576 -52.01 30.30 -37.00
CA TYR A 576 -51.53 29.00 -37.48
C TYR A 576 -51.35 28.86 -39.01
N LEU A 577 -52.06 29.67 -39.78
CA LEU A 577 -51.98 29.65 -41.25
C LEU A 577 -50.74 30.38 -41.82
N SER A 578 -50.08 31.24 -41.05
CA SER A 578 -49.01 32.12 -41.54
C SER A 578 -47.81 32.22 -40.62
N VAL A 579 -47.89 31.71 -39.40
CA VAL A 579 -46.80 31.84 -38.43
C VAL A 579 -45.61 31.00 -38.81
N THR A 580 -44.44 31.61 -38.80
CA THR A 580 -43.14 30.96 -39.05
C THR A 580 -42.30 30.94 -37.77
N LEU A 581 -41.23 30.12 -37.78
CA LEU A 581 -40.21 30.13 -36.71
C LEU A 581 -39.52 31.49 -36.60
N ASP A 582 -39.48 32.25 -37.69
CA ASP A 582 -38.92 33.61 -37.73
C ASP A 582 -39.82 34.59 -36.97
N ASP A 583 -41.11 34.53 -37.20
CA ASP A 583 -42.09 35.37 -36.52
C ASP A 583 -42.11 35.10 -35.01
N LEU A 584 -42.02 33.83 -34.62
CA LEU A 584 -41.90 33.44 -33.21
C LEU A 584 -40.60 33.88 -32.58
N SER A 585 -39.48 33.76 -33.32
CA SER A 585 -38.15 34.18 -32.87
C SER A 585 -38.10 35.68 -32.61
N GLU A 586 -38.68 36.48 -33.54
CA GLU A 586 -38.72 37.94 -33.46
C GLU A 586 -39.67 38.45 -32.38
N LYS A 587 -40.83 37.84 -32.30
CA LYS A 587 -41.86 38.27 -31.34
C LYS A 587 -41.54 37.92 -29.89
N PHE A 588 -40.99 36.71 -29.65
CA PHE A 588 -40.72 36.21 -28.31
C PHE A 588 -39.23 36.33 -27.91
N TYR A 589 -38.41 36.95 -28.78
CA TYR A 589 -36.97 37.12 -28.55
C TYR A 589 -36.23 35.82 -28.20
N LEU A 590 -36.60 34.72 -28.88
CA LEU A 590 -36.03 33.39 -28.67
C LEU A 590 -35.28 32.92 -29.94
N THR A 591 -34.18 32.19 -29.76
CA THR A 591 -33.46 31.64 -30.91
C THR A 591 -34.24 30.50 -31.56
N LYS A 592 -34.16 30.37 -32.90
CA LYS A 592 -34.85 29.32 -33.67
C LYS A 592 -34.52 27.89 -33.20
N PRO A 593 -33.25 27.54 -32.85
CA PRO A 593 -32.94 26.23 -32.27
C PRO A 593 -33.68 25.97 -30.95
N TYR A 594 -33.77 26.98 -30.11
CA TYR A 594 -34.48 26.90 -28.83
C TYR A 594 -36.00 26.68 -29.03
N LEU A 595 -36.61 27.48 -29.89
CA LEU A 595 -38.04 27.34 -30.26
C LEU A 595 -38.33 25.97 -30.89
N SER A 596 -37.47 25.49 -31.79
CA SER A 596 -37.64 24.20 -32.47
C SER A 596 -37.56 23.00 -31.48
N LYS A 597 -36.72 23.10 -30.47
CA LYS A 597 -36.64 22.11 -29.39
C LYS A 597 -37.88 22.19 -28.49
N TYR A 598 -38.27 23.37 -28.12
CA TYR A 598 -39.37 23.66 -27.20
C TYR A 598 -40.78 23.30 -27.75
N ILE A 599 -40.98 23.43 -29.06
CA ILE A 599 -42.26 23.07 -29.73
C ILE A 599 -42.33 21.56 -30.02
N LYS A 600 -41.19 20.86 -30.01
CA LYS A 600 -41.12 19.38 -30.18
C LYS A 600 -41.34 18.61 -28.89
N GLU A 601 -41.04 19.16 -27.74
CA GLU A 601 -41.33 18.64 -26.41
C GLU A 601 -42.75 19.04 -25.99
#